data_3fb3e775cd5c5869322aafaa217fc267
#
_entry.id   3fb3e775cd5c5869322aafaa217fc267
#
_cell.length_a   1.000
_cell.length_b   1.000
_cell.length_c   1.000
_cell.angle_alpha   90.00
_cell.angle_beta   90.00
_cell.angle_gamma   90.00
#
_symmetry.space_group_name_H-M   'P 1'
#
loop_
_entity.id
_entity.type
_entity.pdbx_description
1 polymer ?
#
loop_
_entity_poly.entity_id
_entity_poly.type
_entity_poly.pdbx_seq_one_letter_code
_entity_poly.pdbx_strand_id
1 'polypeptide(L)'
;VILLVLLAAVLGLGWMWRGLREEALVGAAYGARIGCVCRFVSQRPMDLCEGDLKVAGLAGAGRWVSLSEDADTRTVRASVPLLAKQSADFDPARGCRLEPWQD
;
A
#
# COMPACT_ATOMS: atom_id res chain seq x y z
N VAL A 1 -23.41 31.78 8.42
CA VAL A 1 -22.95 30.84 9.46
C VAL A 1 -22.88 29.42 8.91
N ILE A 2 -23.95 28.94 8.26
CA ILE A 2 -24.00 27.59 7.69
C ILE A 2 -22.95 27.42 6.60
N LEU A 3 -22.77 28.43 5.73
CA LEU A 3 -21.74 28.37 4.68
C LEU A 3 -20.33 28.27 5.27
N LEU A 4 -20.05 28.99 6.34
CA LEU A 4 -18.75 28.94 6.99
C LEU A 4 -18.51 27.58 7.62
N VAL A 5 -19.51 26.98 8.24
CA VAL A 5 -19.42 25.65 8.83
C VAL A 5 -19.18 24.60 7.76
N LEU A 6 -19.91 24.68 6.64
CA LEU A 6 -19.74 23.74 5.52
C LEU A 6 -18.35 23.86 4.91
N LEU A 7 -17.86 25.09 4.74
CA LEU A 7 -16.54 25.33 4.20
C LEU A 7 -15.45 24.73 5.11
N ALA A 8 -15.59 24.96 6.42
CA ALA A 8 -14.66 24.40 7.39
C ALA A 8 -14.68 22.88 7.38
N ALA A 9 -15.87 22.27 7.25
CA ALA A 9 -16.03 20.83 7.18
C ALA A 9 -15.35 20.25 5.93
N VAL A 10 -15.53 20.88 4.78
CA VAL A 10 -14.92 20.44 3.53
C VAL A 10 -13.40 20.55 3.61
N LEU A 11 -12.87 21.64 4.14
CA LEU A 11 -11.45 21.82 4.30
C LEU A 11 -10.85 20.80 5.27
N GLY A 12 -11.53 20.54 6.38
CA GLY A 12 -11.12 19.54 7.35
C GLY A 12 -11.11 18.13 6.78
N LEU A 13 -12.15 17.76 6.03
CA LEU A 13 -12.23 16.46 5.37
C LEU A 13 -11.13 16.30 4.32
N GLY A 14 -10.86 17.35 3.54
CA GLY A 14 -9.79 17.32 2.56
C GLY A 14 -8.42 17.13 3.21
N TRP A 15 -8.20 17.79 4.33
CA TRP A 15 -6.97 17.64 5.10
C TRP A 15 -6.82 16.22 5.65
N MET A 16 -7.88 15.67 6.23
CA MET A 16 -7.90 14.29 6.73
C MET A 16 -7.65 13.29 5.60
N TRP A 17 -8.26 13.51 4.45
CA TRP A 17 -8.09 12.64 3.29
C TRP A 17 -6.64 12.59 2.85
N ARG A 18 -5.95 13.74 2.81
CA ARG A 18 -4.53 13.78 2.45
C ARG A 18 -3.68 12.99 3.43
N GLY A 19 -3.94 13.13 4.73
CA GLY A 19 -3.24 12.36 5.76
C GLY A 19 -3.46 10.87 5.61
N LEU A 20 -4.71 10.45 5.40
CA LEU A 20 -5.05 9.05 5.18
C LEU A 20 -4.39 8.49 3.92
N ARG A 21 -4.37 9.28 2.86
CA ARG A 21 -3.75 8.88 1.62
C ARG A 21 -2.25 8.69 1.76
N GLU A 22 -1.57 9.57 2.48
CA GLU A 22 -0.13 9.44 2.75
C GLU A 22 0.18 8.16 3.54
N GLU A 23 -0.59 7.89 4.59
CA GLU A 23 -0.45 6.65 5.35
C GLU A 23 -0.71 5.43 4.47
N ALA A 24 -1.72 5.50 3.62
CA ALA A 24 -2.05 4.41 2.71
C ALA A 24 -0.95 4.18 1.68
N LEU A 25 -0.33 5.24 1.15
CA LEU A 25 0.78 5.12 0.22
C LEU A 25 1.99 4.46 0.86
N VAL A 26 2.33 4.85 2.08
CA VAL A 26 3.43 4.24 2.82
C VAL A 26 3.14 2.76 3.08
N GLY A 27 1.92 2.45 3.52
CA GLY A 27 1.50 1.07 3.76
C GLY A 27 1.51 0.23 2.49
N ALA A 28 1.03 0.78 1.38
CA ALA A 28 1.02 0.09 0.09
C ALA A 28 2.45 -0.15 -0.41
N ALA A 29 3.33 0.84 -0.31
CA ALA A 29 4.72 0.71 -0.73
C ALA A 29 5.45 -0.34 0.12
N TYR A 30 5.27 -0.29 1.43
CA TYR A 30 5.82 -1.28 2.34
C TYR A 30 5.28 -2.67 2.01
N GLY A 31 3.97 -2.78 1.85
CA GLY A 31 3.31 -4.04 1.53
C GLY A 31 3.78 -4.65 0.22
N ALA A 32 3.91 -3.83 -0.83
CA ALA A 32 4.37 -4.29 -2.12
C ALA A 32 5.80 -4.83 -2.05
N ARG A 33 6.67 -4.11 -1.37
CA ARG A 33 8.07 -4.51 -1.24
C ARG A 33 8.22 -5.77 -0.40
N ILE A 34 7.59 -5.80 0.76
CA ILE A 34 7.66 -6.97 1.64
C ILE A 34 6.97 -8.17 1.00
N GLY A 35 5.83 -7.96 0.36
CA GLY A 35 5.11 -9.02 -0.34
C GLY A 35 5.93 -9.60 -1.49
N CYS A 36 6.62 -8.76 -2.24
CA CYS A 36 7.50 -9.19 -3.31
C CYS A 36 8.65 -10.04 -2.77
N VAL A 37 9.32 -9.60 -1.72
CA VAL A 37 10.40 -10.36 -1.08
C VAL A 37 9.86 -11.67 -0.52
N CYS A 38 8.74 -11.63 0.19
CA CYS A 38 8.13 -12.81 0.77
C CYS A 38 7.76 -13.84 -0.29
N ARG A 39 7.14 -13.40 -1.39
CA ARG A 39 6.63 -14.29 -2.43
C ARG A 39 7.73 -14.83 -3.34
N PHE A 40 8.63 -13.98 -3.81
CA PHE A 40 9.59 -14.34 -4.83
C PHE A 40 10.98 -14.68 -4.29
N VAL A 41 11.41 -14.06 -3.22
CA VAL A 41 12.71 -14.37 -2.60
C VAL A 41 12.57 -15.51 -1.61
N SER A 42 11.61 -15.43 -0.70
CA SER A 42 11.36 -16.46 0.31
C SER A 42 10.48 -17.60 -0.20
N GLN A 43 9.86 -17.41 -1.36
CA GLN A 43 9.01 -18.42 -2.01
C GLN A 43 7.86 -18.92 -1.13
N ARG A 44 7.26 -18.00 -0.38
CA ARG A 44 6.10 -18.30 0.47
C ARG A 44 4.80 -18.00 -0.27
N PRO A 45 3.70 -18.70 0.04
CA PRO A 45 2.39 -18.38 -0.54
C PRO A 45 1.96 -16.96 -0.24
N MET A 46 1.24 -16.32 -1.17
CA MET A 46 0.84 -14.93 -1.03
C MET A 46 -0.07 -14.68 0.17
N ASP A 47 -0.94 -15.61 0.50
CA ASP A 47 -1.83 -15.47 1.66
C ASP A 47 -1.05 -15.41 2.98
N LEU A 48 0.05 -16.16 3.10
CA LEU A 48 0.92 -16.07 4.27
C LEU A 48 1.66 -14.74 4.31
N CYS A 49 2.09 -14.22 3.15
CA CYS A 49 2.74 -12.93 3.06
C CYS A 49 1.80 -11.80 3.51
N GLU A 50 0.55 -11.86 3.09
CA GLU A 50 -0.45 -10.89 3.51
C GLU A 50 -0.73 -10.97 5.00
N GLY A 51 -0.77 -12.18 5.55
CA GLY A 51 -0.93 -12.39 6.99
C GLY A 51 0.21 -11.78 7.79
N ASP A 52 1.44 -11.92 7.31
CA ASP A 52 2.61 -11.32 7.97
C ASP A 52 2.52 -9.78 8.01
N LEU A 53 1.98 -9.18 6.97
CA LEU A 53 1.76 -7.72 6.96
C LEU A 53 0.77 -7.28 8.03
N LYS A 54 -0.26 -8.06 8.26
CA LYS A 54 -1.23 -7.75 9.32
C LYS A 54 -0.61 -7.82 10.69
N VAL A 55 0.30 -8.77 10.90
CA VAL A 55 1.02 -8.92 12.16
C VAL A 55 2.05 -7.81 12.35
N ALA A 56 2.61 -7.28 11.25
CA ALA A 56 3.61 -6.21 11.32
C ALA A 56 3.08 -4.92 11.92
N GLY A 57 1.75 -4.76 12.03
CA GLY A 57 1.17 -3.64 12.74
C GLY A 57 1.27 -2.31 12.02
N LEU A 58 0.98 -2.30 10.72
CA LEU A 58 0.94 -1.05 9.96
C LEU A 58 -0.08 -0.10 10.57
N ALA A 59 0.31 1.16 10.70
CA ALA A 59 -0.50 2.17 11.36
C ALA A 59 -1.49 2.81 10.39
N GLY A 60 -2.58 3.35 10.95
CA GLY A 60 -3.57 4.13 10.20
C GLY A 60 -4.18 3.35 9.04
N ALA A 61 -4.36 4.02 7.91
CA ALA A 61 -4.95 3.42 6.72
C ALA A 61 -4.06 2.34 6.10
N GLY A 62 -2.78 2.31 6.42
CA GLY A 62 -1.85 1.31 5.89
C GLY A 62 -2.19 -0.13 6.33
N ARG A 63 -2.89 -0.29 7.44
CA ARG A 63 -3.31 -1.62 7.93
C ARG A 63 -4.36 -2.29 7.05
N TRP A 64 -4.98 -1.53 6.15
CA TRP A 64 -6.01 -2.03 5.24
C TRP A 64 -5.44 -2.50 3.91
N VAL A 65 -4.11 -2.62 3.84
CA VAL A 65 -3.45 -3.05 2.62
C VAL A 65 -3.78 -4.51 2.28
N SER A 66 -4.04 -4.76 1.01
CA SER A 66 -4.21 -6.10 0.47
C SER A 66 -3.19 -6.35 -0.63
N LEU A 67 -2.78 -7.60 -0.79
CA LEU A 67 -1.76 -7.99 -1.75
C LEU A 67 -2.35 -8.83 -2.87
N SER A 68 -1.81 -8.64 -4.07
CA SER A 68 -2.08 -9.51 -5.21
C SER A 68 -0.78 -9.69 -6.00
N GLU A 69 -0.71 -10.76 -6.77
CA GLU A 69 0.49 -11.02 -7.57
C GLU A 69 0.14 -11.24 -9.03
N ASP A 70 1.10 -10.89 -9.89
CA ASP A 70 1.12 -11.30 -11.30
C ASP A 70 2.35 -12.19 -11.47
N ALA A 71 2.11 -13.50 -11.63
CA ALA A 71 3.19 -14.46 -11.72
C ALA A 71 4.00 -14.32 -13.01
N ASP A 72 3.36 -13.89 -14.09
CA ASP A 72 4.02 -13.75 -15.39
C ASP A 72 5.07 -12.65 -15.37
N THR A 73 4.78 -11.54 -14.71
CA THR A 73 5.70 -10.40 -14.63
C THR A 73 6.46 -10.36 -13.32
N ARG A 74 6.19 -11.30 -12.41
CA ARG A 74 6.76 -11.35 -11.06
C ARG A 74 6.58 -10.03 -10.32
N THR A 75 5.35 -9.54 -10.36
CA THR A 75 4.98 -8.27 -9.74
C THR A 75 4.01 -8.53 -8.60
N VAL A 76 4.23 -7.86 -7.47
CA VAL A 76 3.30 -7.85 -6.35
C VAL A 76 2.69 -6.47 -6.25
N ARG A 77 1.36 -6.43 -6.20
CA ARG A 77 0.62 -5.18 -6.00
C ARG A 77 0.06 -5.15 -4.60
N ALA A 78 0.23 -4.03 -3.95
CA ALA A 78 -0.39 -3.75 -2.67
C ALA A 78 -1.36 -2.59 -2.87
N SER A 79 -2.57 -2.73 -2.34
CA SER A 79 -3.57 -1.68 -2.47
C SER A 79 -4.29 -1.44 -1.16
N VAL A 80 -4.60 -0.18 -0.91
CA VAL A 80 -5.50 0.25 0.15
C VAL A 80 -6.74 0.78 -0.55
N PRO A 81 -7.93 0.22 -0.28
CA PRO A 81 -9.13 0.61 -1.03
C PRO A 81 -9.35 2.11 -1.06
N LEU A 82 -9.59 2.65 -2.25
CA LEU A 82 -9.91 4.07 -2.51
C LEU A 82 -8.79 5.06 -2.21
N LEU A 83 -7.66 4.64 -1.64
CA LEU A 83 -6.63 5.55 -1.17
C LEU A 83 -5.31 5.44 -1.93
N ALA A 84 -4.79 4.23 -2.12
CA ALA A 84 -3.47 4.09 -2.70
C ALA A 84 -3.25 2.69 -3.23
N LYS A 85 -2.31 2.58 -4.18
CA LYS A 85 -1.79 1.28 -4.62
C LYS A 85 -0.35 1.47 -5.09
N GLN A 86 0.46 0.46 -4.85
CA GLN A 86 1.84 0.42 -5.26
C GLN A 86 2.18 -0.98 -5.74
N SER A 87 3.18 -1.11 -6.58
CA SER A 87 3.64 -2.40 -7.03
C SER A 87 5.16 -2.51 -6.92
N ALA A 88 5.64 -3.74 -6.76
CA ALA A 88 7.06 -4.05 -6.72
C ALA A 88 7.33 -5.20 -7.67
N ASP A 89 8.34 -5.03 -8.50
CA ASP A 89 8.76 -6.03 -9.48
C ASP A 89 9.98 -6.78 -8.97
N PHE A 90 9.99 -8.09 -9.16
CA PHE A 90 11.13 -8.91 -8.81
C PHE A 90 12.06 -9.08 -10.03
N ASP A 91 13.34 -8.80 -9.81
CA ASP A 91 14.41 -9.01 -10.79
C ASP A 91 15.48 -9.88 -10.11
N PRO A 92 15.83 -11.04 -10.67
CA PRO A 92 16.84 -11.91 -10.03
C PRO A 92 18.19 -11.22 -9.78
N ALA A 93 18.54 -10.22 -10.60
CA ALA A 93 19.78 -9.49 -10.46
C ALA A 93 19.71 -8.35 -9.43
N ARG A 94 18.50 -7.80 -9.19
CA ARG A 94 18.35 -6.59 -8.38
C ARG A 94 17.42 -6.76 -7.18
N GLY A 95 16.68 -7.87 -7.12
CA GLY A 95 15.71 -8.11 -6.08
C GLY A 95 14.38 -7.40 -6.37
N CYS A 96 13.65 -7.05 -5.32
CA CYS A 96 12.36 -6.39 -5.44
C CYS A 96 12.53 -4.88 -5.50
N ARG A 97 11.94 -4.25 -6.51
CA ARG A 97 12.00 -2.79 -6.71
C ARG A 97 10.58 -2.23 -6.78
N LEU A 98 10.36 -1.16 -6.05
CA LEU A 98 9.11 -0.42 -6.15
C LEU A 98 9.05 0.36 -7.45
N GLU A 99 7.83 0.47 -8.00
CA GLU A 99 7.58 1.39 -9.10
C GLU A 99 7.81 2.84 -8.66
N PRO A 100 8.00 3.78 -9.60
CA PRO A 100 8.13 5.19 -9.24
C PRO A 100 6.92 5.66 -8.44
N TRP A 101 7.21 6.52 -7.46
CA TRP A 101 6.19 7.05 -6.56
C TRP A 101 5.14 7.83 -7.34
N GLN A 102 3.88 7.48 -7.14
CA GLN A 102 2.76 8.13 -7.82
C GLN A 102 1.92 8.89 -6.81
N ASP A 103 1.78 10.17 -7.05
CA ASP A 103 0.92 11.03 -6.22
C ASP A 103 -0.54 10.95 -6.63
#